data_5d29d4e0cc5ad0f5cbf5a3274dee3604
#
_entry.id   5d29d4e0cc5ad0f5cbf5a3274dee3604
#
_cell.length_a   1.000
_cell.length_b   1.000
_cell.length_c   1.000
_cell.angle_alpha   90.00
_cell.angle_beta   90.00
_cell.angle_gamma   90.00
#
_symmetry.space_group_name_H-M   'P 1'
#
loop_
_entity.id
_entity.type
_entity.pdbx_description
1 polymer ?
#
loop_
_entity_poly.entity_id
_entity_poly.type
_entity_poly.pdbx_seq_one_letter_code
_entity_poly.pdbx_strand_id
1 'polypeptide(L)'
;MQAKAVVFTAPNVVEVQAVGCPDPGPRDVVVRVTHSWISNGTEGSFLRGERIAGDTAYRPGDPWPFPIIAGYQKVGVVEWIGSEITDLAIGETVFAALGKVEGMFSPWGGQVSPSVSPREQIWKLPAGIDPLACAGLVLTQVGYNCGIRAPIAIGDGAIVIGDGMVGQWAAQTLAWRGANVVLTGRHADRLQKFTQGSLRHAVDTGAGDWLAQVQESLANGVQITVDTVGSIQAIEQLLPLMRRYGHIVSAGFFG
;
A
#
# COMPACT_ATOMS: atom_id res chain seq x y z
N MET A 1 3.33 -10.23 -26.79
CA MET A 1 2.61 -11.42 -26.28
C MET A 1 1.21 -11.04 -25.78
N GLN A 2 0.29 -12.02 -25.54
CA GLN A 2 -1.06 -11.75 -25.02
C GLN A 2 -1.14 -12.09 -23.53
N ALA A 3 -1.88 -11.27 -22.78
CA ALA A 3 -2.15 -11.47 -21.35
C ALA A 3 -3.62 -11.16 -21.03
N LYS A 4 -4.09 -11.60 -19.87
CA LYS A 4 -5.37 -11.16 -19.30
C LYS A 4 -5.11 -10.09 -18.24
N ALA A 5 -5.91 -9.03 -18.22
CA ALA A 5 -5.76 -7.95 -17.26
C ALA A 5 -7.11 -7.47 -16.73
N VAL A 6 -7.07 -6.90 -15.53
CA VAL A 6 -8.17 -6.09 -14.99
C VAL A 6 -7.98 -4.66 -15.47
N VAL A 7 -8.87 -4.20 -16.31
CA VAL A 7 -8.80 -2.89 -17.00
C VAL A 7 -9.89 -1.98 -16.47
N PHE A 8 -9.53 -0.79 -16.07
CA PHE A 8 -10.49 0.29 -15.83
C PHE A 8 -10.67 1.03 -17.14
N THR A 9 -11.85 0.88 -17.75
CA THR A 9 -12.15 1.42 -19.07
C THR A 9 -12.79 2.81 -19.04
N ALA A 10 -13.43 3.15 -17.91
CA ALA A 10 -14.01 4.46 -17.60
C ALA A 10 -14.16 4.59 -16.08
N PRO A 11 -14.52 5.76 -15.54
CA PRO A 11 -14.79 5.91 -14.11
C PRO A 11 -15.83 4.89 -13.61
N ASN A 12 -15.42 4.14 -12.58
CA ASN A 12 -16.21 3.07 -11.95
C ASN A 12 -16.60 1.89 -12.88
N VAL A 13 -15.88 1.72 -14.02
CA VAL A 13 -16.07 0.58 -14.93
C VAL A 13 -14.83 -0.30 -14.92
N VAL A 14 -15.02 -1.56 -14.55
CA VAL A 14 -13.95 -2.57 -14.45
C VAL A 14 -14.28 -3.75 -15.35
N GLU A 15 -13.33 -4.14 -16.19
CA GLU A 15 -13.47 -5.26 -17.10
C GLU A 15 -12.24 -6.18 -17.05
N VAL A 16 -12.45 -7.47 -17.31
CA VAL A 16 -11.35 -8.40 -17.55
C VAL A 16 -11.19 -8.56 -19.05
N GLN A 17 -10.05 -8.12 -19.58
CA GLN A 17 -9.79 -8.10 -21.02
C GLN A 17 -8.51 -8.85 -21.39
N ALA A 18 -8.44 -9.30 -22.65
CA ALA A 18 -7.17 -9.66 -23.29
C ALA A 18 -6.44 -8.37 -23.69
N VAL A 19 -5.17 -8.27 -23.32
CA VAL A 19 -4.35 -7.10 -23.57
C VAL A 19 -3.02 -7.49 -24.22
N GLY A 20 -2.45 -6.58 -25.04
CA GLY A 20 -1.10 -6.71 -25.54
C GLY A 20 -0.07 -6.43 -24.46
N CYS A 21 1.00 -7.20 -24.45
CA CYS A 21 2.22 -6.92 -23.74
C CYS A 21 3.37 -7.00 -24.74
N PRO A 22 4.41 -6.16 -24.64
CA PRO A 22 5.58 -6.30 -25.50
C PRO A 22 6.22 -7.67 -25.35
N ASP A 23 6.91 -8.17 -26.37
CA ASP A 23 7.71 -9.37 -26.24
C ASP A 23 8.83 -9.12 -25.22
N PRO A 24 9.12 -10.10 -24.34
CA PRO A 24 10.11 -9.93 -23.30
C PRO A 24 11.53 -9.82 -23.88
N GLY A 25 12.26 -8.82 -23.42
CA GLY A 25 13.64 -8.58 -23.80
C GLY A 25 14.66 -9.29 -22.90
N PRO A 26 15.98 -9.14 -23.18
CA PRO A 26 17.02 -9.87 -22.46
C PRO A 26 17.10 -9.61 -20.95
N ARG A 27 16.50 -8.51 -20.46
CA ARG A 27 16.45 -8.14 -19.04
C ARG A 27 15.05 -8.27 -18.42
N ASP A 28 14.12 -8.92 -19.11
CA ASP A 28 12.76 -9.10 -18.64
C ASP A 28 12.54 -10.48 -18.04
N VAL A 29 11.55 -10.57 -17.16
CA VAL A 29 11.03 -11.81 -16.56
C VAL A 29 9.56 -11.92 -16.90
N VAL A 30 9.10 -13.10 -17.30
CA VAL A 30 7.67 -13.39 -17.44
C VAL A 30 7.21 -14.12 -16.21
N VAL A 31 6.22 -13.55 -15.53
CA VAL A 31 5.65 -14.11 -14.30
C VAL A 31 4.20 -14.49 -14.52
N ARG A 32 3.86 -15.76 -14.31
CA ARG A 32 2.48 -16.21 -14.17
C ARG A 32 1.99 -15.82 -12.79
N VAL A 33 1.14 -14.82 -12.73
CA VAL A 33 0.62 -14.27 -11.48
C VAL A 33 -0.37 -15.25 -10.85
N THR A 34 -0.20 -15.53 -9.57
CA THR A 34 -1.11 -16.36 -8.78
C THR A 34 -2.05 -15.53 -7.91
N HIS A 35 -1.53 -14.46 -7.30
CA HIS A 35 -2.29 -13.54 -6.47
C HIS A 35 -1.79 -12.12 -6.68
N SER A 36 -2.69 -11.15 -6.57
CA SER A 36 -2.37 -9.73 -6.47
C SER A 36 -3.17 -9.12 -5.33
N TRP A 37 -2.65 -8.04 -4.76
CA TRP A 37 -3.34 -7.32 -3.69
C TRP A 37 -3.83 -5.98 -4.21
N ILE A 38 -5.10 -5.66 -3.96
CA ILE A 38 -5.70 -4.39 -4.36
C ILE A 38 -5.38 -3.32 -3.30
N SER A 39 -4.82 -2.22 -3.74
CA SER A 39 -4.65 -1.01 -2.93
C SER A 39 -5.90 -0.15 -2.99
N ASN A 40 -6.80 -0.32 -2.04
CA ASN A 40 -8.12 0.33 -2.05
C ASN A 40 -8.04 1.86 -2.19
N GLY A 41 -7.04 2.52 -1.58
CA GLY A 41 -6.85 3.96 -1.72
C GLY A 41 -6.40 4.35 -3.13
N THR A 42 -5.24 3.83 -3.56
CA THR A 42 -4.62 4.21 -4.84
C THR A 42 -5.41 3.69 -6.04
N GLU A 43 -5.71 2.39 -6.08
CA GLU A 43 -6.46 1.82 -7.22
C GLU A 43 -7.90 2.32 -7.24
N GLY A 44 -8.52 2.56 -6.09
CA GLY A 44 -9.85 3.17 -6.02
C GLY A 44 -9.87 4.60 -6.57
N SER A 45 -8.85 5.42 -6.32
CA SER A 45 -8.78 6.77 -6.89
C SER A 45 -8.53 6.76 -8.40
N PHE A 46 -7.75 5.80 -8.93
CA PHE A 46 -7.66 5.58 -10.38
C PHE A 46 -9.01 5.15 -10.96
N LEU A 47 -9.70 4.22 -10.29
CA LEU A 47 -11.02 3.76 -10.74
C LEU A 47 -12.05 4.89 -10.81
N ARG A 48 -12.02 5.84 -9.90
CA ARG A 48 -12.91 7.01 -9.91
C ARG A 48 -12.46 8.12 -10.87
N GLY A 49 -11.28 7.98 -11.49
CA GLY A 49 -10.72 9.01 -12.36
C GLY A 49 -10.18 10.24 -11.62
N GLU A 50 -9.82 10.08 -10.35
CA GLU A 50 -9.28 11.17 -9.51
C GLU A 50 -7.78 11.38 -9.71
N ARG A 51 -7.09 10.43 -10.35
CA ARG A 51 -5.63 10.44 -10.59
C ARG A 51 -5.28 10.29 -12.06
N ILE A 52 -4.19 10.93 -12.46
CA ILE A 52 -3.60 10.78 -13.79
C ILE A 52 -2.37 9.86 -13.76
N ALA A 53 -1.50 10.00 -12.75
CA ALA A 53 -0.32 9.16 -12.57
C ALA A 53 0.20 9.26 -11.13
N GLY A 54 0.62 8.13 -10.53
CA GLY A 54 1.20 8.10 -9.17
C GLY A 54 0.32 8.85 -8.17
N ASP A 55 0.85 9.91 -7.55
CA ASP A 55 0.12 10.78 -6.61
C ASP A 55 -0.41 12.07 -7.26
N THR A 56 -0.37 12.17 -8.59
CA THR A 56 -0.86 13.34 -9.32
C THR A 56 -2.37 13.24 -9.50
N ALA A 57 -3.10 14.20 -8.94
CA ALA A 57 -4.55 14.31 -9.11
C ALA A 57 -4.89 14.70 -10.56
N TYR A 58 -6.00 14.15 -11.09
CA TYR A 58 -6.56 14.56 -12.36
C TYR A 58 -7.17 15.97 -12.27
N ARG A 59 -6.90 16.79 -13.27
CA ARG A 59 -7.46 18.14 -13.39
C ARG A 59 -8.16 18.33 -14.74
N PRO A 60 -9.18 19.17 -14.83
CA PRO A 60 -9.77 19.54 -16.12
C PRO A 60 -8.71 20.07 -17.10
N GLY A 61 -8.63 19.44 -18.28
CA GLY A 61 -7.61 19.72 -19.28
C GLY A 61 -6.47 18.72 -19.37
N ASP A 62 -6.32 17.86 -18.38
CA ASP A 62 -5.38 16.73 -18.44
C ASP A 62 -5.87 15.69 -19.48
N PRO A 63 -4.95 14.89 -20.06
CA PRO A 63 -5.33 13.74 -20.88
C PRO A 63 -6.23 12.77 -20.10
N TRP A 64 -7.27 12.25 -20.76
CA TRP A 64 -8.20 11.31 -20.16
C TRP A 64 -7.47 10.03 -19.72
N PRO A 65 -7.48 9.64 -18.40
CA PRO A 65 -6.59 8.60 -17.88
C PRO A 65 -7.09 7.17 -18.08
N PHE A 66 -7.95 6.92 -19.07
CA PHE A 66 -8.49 5.60 -19.39
C PHE A 66 -8.26 5.23 -20.86
N PRO A 67 -8.17 3.91 -21.19
CA PRO A 67 -8.17 2.78 -20.27
C PRO A 67 -6.85 2.65 -19.52
N ILE A 68 -6.90 2.12 -18.29
CA ILE A 68 -5.70 1.89 -17.45
C ILE A 68 -5.75 0.53 -16.77
N ILE A 69 -4.60 -0.13 -16.63
CA ILE A 69 -4.41 -1.30 -15.77
C ILE A 69 -3.74 -0.82 -14.49
N ALA A 70 -4.51 -0.73 -13.42
CA ALA A 70 -4.01 -0.29 -12.13
C ALA A 70 -3.25 -1.39 -11.38
N GLY A 71 -2.83 -1.10 -10.14
CA GLY A 71 -2.11 -2.02 -9.26
C GLY A 71 -0.59 -2.00 -9.48
N TYR A 72 0.13 -2.51 -8.48
CA TYR A 72 1.59 -2.45 -8.44
C TYR A 72 2.21 -3.50 -7.51
N GLN A 73 1.45 -4.57 -7.16
CA GLN A 73 1.91 -5.61 -6.25
C GLN A 73 1.21 -6.93 -6.54
N LYS A 74 2.01 -7.96 -6.75
CA LYS A 74 1.55 -9.30 -7.07
C LYS A 74 2.62 -10.34 -6.74
N VAL A 75 2.19 -11.58 -6.61
CA VAL A 75 3.08 -12.74 -6.48
C VAL A 75 2.76 -13.77 -7.56
N GLY A 76 3.76 -14.52 -7.96
CA GLY A 76 3.60 -15.52 -8.99
C GLY A 76 4.82 -16.40 -9.16
N VAL A 77 4.80 -17.18 -10.23
CA VAL A 77 5.87 -18.10 -10.59
C VAL A 77 6.55 -17.64 -11.87
N VAL A 78 7.87 -17.67 -11.89
CA VAL A 78 8.68 -17.34 -13.07
C VAL A 78 8.46 -18.39 -14.15
N GLU A 79 8.00 -17.98 -15.33
CA GLU A 79 7.82 -18.85 -16.49
C GLU A 79 8.88 -18.67 -17.58
N TRP A 80 9.52 -17.50 -17.63
CA TRP A 80 10.58 -17.20 -18.57
C TRP A 80 11.51 -16.12 -18.01
N ILE A 81 12.80 -16.20 -18.38
CA ILE A 81 13.82 -15.20 -18.02
C ILE A 81 14.62 -14.79 -19.25
N GLY A 82 14.97 -13.53 -19.34
CA GLY A 82 15.85 -12.98 -20.38
C GLY A 82 17.28 -13.48 -20.26
N SER A 83 18.02 -13.44 -21.38
CA SER A 83 19.38 -13.96 -21.48
C SER A 83 20.43 -13.27 -20.60
N GLU A 84 20.15 -12.05 -20.13
CA GLU A 84 21.01 -11.31 -19.22
C GLU A 84 20.72 -11.56 -17.73
N ILE A 85 19.70 -12.37 -17.40
CA ILE A 85 19.31 -12.65 -16.03
C ILE A 85 19.98 -13.93 -15.55
N THR A 86 20.78 -13.83 -14.50
CA THR A 86 21.58 -14.94 -13.95
C THR A 86 21.24 -15.32 -12.52
N ASP A 87 20.39 -14.54 -11.86
CA ASP A 87 20.06 -14.64 -10.42
C ASP A 87 18.63 -15.10 -10.13
N LEU A 88 17.89 -15.48 -11.17
CA LEU A 88 16.56 -16.11 -11.12
C LEU A 88 16.51 -17.38 -11.95
N ALA A 89 15.61 -18.29 -11.58
CA ALA A 89 15.34 -19.51 -12.33
C ALA A 89 13.84 -19.65 -12.63
N ILE A 90 13.52 -20.34 -13.73
CA ILE A 90 12.14 -20.73 -14.05
C ILE A 90 11.61 -21.64 -12.92
N GLY A 91 10.36 -21.43 -12.52
CA GLY A 91 9.71 -22.13 -11.42
C GLY A 91 9.88 -21.46 -10.05
N GLU A 92 10.73 -20.45 -9.90
CA GLU A 92 10.86 -19.72 -8.65
C GLU A 92 9.64 -18.86 -8.34
N THR A 93 9.27 -18.80 -7.06
CA THR A 93 8.21 -17.93 -6.58
C THR A 93 8.76 -16.53 -6.29
N VAL A 94 8.10 -15.53 -6.84
CA VAL A 94 8.55 -14.14 -6.78
C VAL A 94 7.43 -13.19 -6.38
N PHE A 95 7.81 -12.09 -5.75
CA PHE A 95 7.02 -10.86 -5.74
C PHE A 95 7.38 -10.04 -6.97
N ALA A 96 6.38 -9.47 -7.62
CA ALA A 96 6.54 -8.58 -8.77
C ALA A 96 5.73 -7.31 -8.59
N ALA A 97 6.29 -6.17 -8.99
CA ALA A 97 5.58 -4.90 -8.95
C ALA A 97 4.83 -4.64 -10.27
N LEU A 98 5.42 -3.90 -11.19
CA LEU A 98 4.77 -3.48 -12.44
C LEU A 98 5.13 -4.42 -13.59
N GLY A 99 4.19 -4.59 -14.50
CA GLY A 99 4.39 -5.25 -15.80
C GLY A 99 4.18 -4.28 -16.95
N LYS A 100 4.84 -4.55 -18.07
CA LYS A 100 4.71 -3.80 -19.33
C LYS A 100 3.38 -4.17 -20.01
N VAL A 101 2.65 -3.16 -20.48
CA VAL A 101 1.37 -3.33 -21.21
C VAL A 101 1.32 -2.37 -22.40
N GLU A 102 0.50 -2.71 -23.39
CA GLU A 102 0.31 -1.91 -24.61
C GLU A 102 -1.14 -1.44 -24.75
N GLY A 103 -1.35 -0.33 -25.43
CA GLY A 103 -2.68 0.20 -25.71
C GLY A 103 -3.42 0.78 -24.51
N MET A 104 -2.73 1.02 -23.39
CA MET A 104 -3.28 1.62 -22.18
C MET A 104 -2.77 3.05 -22.02
N PHE A 105 -3.45 3.83 -21.18
CA PHE A 105 -3.00 5.18 -20.83
C PHE A 105 -1.59 5.16 -20.19
N SER A 106 -1.32 4.18 -19.31
CA SER A 106 0.01 3.92 -18.78
C SER A 106 0.61 2.69 -19.47
N PRO A 107 1.91 2.70 -19.85
CA PRO A 107 2.59 1.51 -20.37
C PRO A 107 2.92 0.48 -19.27
N TRP A 108 2.46 0.70 -18.06
CA TRP A 108 2.70 -0.13 -16.88
C TRP A 108 1.40 -0.48 -16.19
N GLY A 109 1.29 -1.74 -15.72
CA GLY A 109 0.13 -2.20 -14.96
C GLY A 109 0.51 -3.30 -13.95
N GLY A 110 -0.25 -3.36 -12.85
CA GLY A 110 -0.08 -4.39 -11.83
C GLY A 110 -0.97 -5.61 -12.06
N GLN A 111 -2.22 -5.38 -12.40
CA GLN A 111 -3.27 -6.42 -12.48
C GLN A 111 -3.28 -7.10 -13.86
N VAL A 112 -2.17 -7.75 -14.23
CA VAL A 112 -1.97 -8.42 -15.54
C VAL A 112 -1.25 -9.75 -15.38
N SER A 113 -1.69 -10.80 -16.09
CA SER A 113 -1.07 -12.14 -16.10
C SER A 113 -1.19 -12.82 -17.48
N PRO A 114 -0.10 -13.43 -18.03
CA PRO A 114 1.26 -13.32 -17.51
C PRO A 114 1.80 -11.90 -17.57
N SER A 115 2.71 -11.54 -16.65
CA SER A 115 3.29 -10.19 -16.55
C SER A 115 4.70 -10.19 -17.12
N VAL A 116 4.97 -9.34 -18.11
CA VAL A 116 6.32 -9.03 -18.59
C VAL A 116 6.88 -7.90 -17.73
N SER A 117 7.83 -8.20 -16.87
CA SER A 117 8.36 -7.22 -15.90
C SER A 117 9.88 -7.13 -16.02
N PRO A 118 10.47 -5.93 -15.95
CA PRO A 118 11.92 -5.78 -15.85
C PRO A 118 12.46 -6.49 -14.60
N ARG A 119 13.70 -7.02 -14.68
CA ARG A 119 14.32 -7.74 -13.55
C ARG A 119 14.32 -6.94 -12.25
N GLU A 120 14.50 -5.64 -12.28
CA GLU A 120 14.50 -4.74 -11.15
C GLU A 120 13.13 -4.58 -10.45
N GLN A 121 12.07 -5.07 -11.07
CA GLN A 121 10.71 -5.10 -10.52
C GLN A 121 10.34 -6.48 -9.92
N ILE A 122 11.32 -7.37 -9.79
CA ILE A 122 11.13 -8.76 -9.37
C ILE A 122 12.00 -9.07 -8.15
N TRP A 123 11.39 -9.64 -7.12
CA TRP A 123 12.09 -10.07 -5.89
C TRP A 123 11.75 -11.52 -5.59
N LYS A 124 12.78 -12.35 -5.47
CA LYS A 124 12.64 -13.74 -5.09
C LYS A 124 12.11 -13.84 -3.66
N LEU A 125 11.07 -14.65 -3.45
CA LEU A 125 10.57 -14.92 -2.11
C LEU A 125 11.40 -16.00 -1.43
N PRO A 126 11.63 -15.90 -0.11
CA PRO A 126 12.29 -16.96 0.65
C PRO A 126 11.55 -18.28 0.55
N ALA A 127 12.29 -19.39 0.57
CA ALA A 127 11.69 -20.72 0.58
C ALA A 127 10.81 -20.92 1.83
N GLY A 128 9.64 -21.54 1.66
CA GLY A 128 8.72 -21.86 2.74
C GLY A 128 7.80 -20.71 3.18
N ILE A 129 7.94 -19.52 2.61
CA ILE A 129 6.99 -18.43 2.87
C ILE A 129 5.71 -18.63 2.07
N ASP A 130 4.56 -18.32 2.67
CA ASP A 130 3.30 -18.29 1.92
C ASP A 130 3.28 -17.10 0.94
N PRO A 131 3.22 -17.33 -0.38
CA PRO A 131 3.18 -16.25 -1.36
C PRO A 131 2.00 -15.29 -1.16
N LEU A 132 0.86 -15.80 -0.70
CA LEU A 132 -0.33 -14.99 -0.45
C LEU A 132 -0.06 -13.91 0.61
N ALA A 133 0.68 -14.25 1.66
CA ALA A 133 1.09 -13.28 2.69
C ALA A 133 2.00 -12.18 2.15
N CYS A 134 2.67 -12.42 1.02
CA CYS A 134 3.58 -11.48 0.36
C CYS A 134 2.89 -10.64 -0.75
N ALA A 135 1.66 -10.94 -1.12
CA ALA A 135 1.00 -10.26 -2.23
C ALA A 135 0.83 -8.73 -2.01
N GLY A 136 0.79 -8.28 -0.75
CA GLY A 136 0.66 -6.86 -0.35
C GLY A 136 1.95 -6.18 0.11
N LEU A 137 3.13 -6.64 -0.31
CA LEU A 137 4.42 -6.16 0.22
C LEU A 137 4.67 -4.67 0.02
N VAL A 138 4.16 -4.03 -1.04
CA VAL A 138 4.31 -2.57 -1.21
C VAL A 138 3.58 -1.82 -0.09
N LEU A 139 2.35 -2.21 0.23
CA LEU A 139 1.60 -1.57 1.32
C LEU A 139 2.24 -1.87 2.69
N THR A 140 2.80 -3.06 2.87
CA THR A 140 3.60 -3.41 4.05
C THR A 140 4.81 -2.50 4.17
N GLN A 141 5.57 -2.30 3.09
CA GLN A 141 6.73 -1.42 3.04
C GLN A 141 6.35 0.04 3.35
N VAL A 142 5.24 0.55 2.79
CA VAL A 142 4.77 1.91 3.08
C VAL A 142 4.47 2.07 4.57
N GLY A 143 3.73 1.13 5.17
CA GLY A 143 3.43 1.15 6.60
C GLY A 143 4.69 1.05 7.47
N TYR A 144 5.61 0.16 7.13
CA TYR A 144 6.91 0.05 7.81
C TYR A 144 7.70 1.36 7.73
N ASN A 145 7.81 1.96 6.54
CA ASN A 145 8.51 3.23 6.35
C ASN A 145 7.90 4.36 7.18
N CYS A 146 6.57 4.43 7.27
CA CYS A 146 5.90 5.39 8.15
C CYS A 146 6.28 5.17 9.61
N GLY A 147 6.29 3.93 10.06
CA GLY A 147 6.61 3.58 11.45
C GLY A 147 8.07 3.80 11.85
N ILE A 148 9.02 3.79 10.90
CA ILE A 148 10.45 4.04 11.19
C ILE A 148 10.90 5.48 10.92
N ARG A 149 10.08 6.31 10.27
CA ARG A 149 10.49 7.61 9.71
C ARG A 149 10.95 8.60 10.76
N ALA A 150 10.26 8.70 11.88
CA ALA A 150 10.55 9.68 12.92
C ALA A 150 11.29 9.05 14.11
N PRO A 151 12.13 9.82 14.84
CA PRO A 151 12.76 9.36 16.08
C PRO A 151 11.70 9.09 17.14
N ILE A 152 11.90 8.03 17.92
CA ILE A 152 11.01 7.63 19.00
C ILE A 152 11.82 6.95 20.11
N ALA A 153 11.48 7.22 21.35
CA ALA A 153 12.00 6.52 22.52
C ALA A 153 10.98 5.47 23.02
N ILE A 154 11.46 4.50 23.77
CA ILE A 154 10.59 3.50 24.43
C ILE A 154 9.61 4.22 25.34
N GLY A 155 8.32 3.91 25.22
CA GLY A 155 7.24 4.51 26.01
C GLY A 155 6.68 5.82 25.44
N ASP A 156 7.25 6.36 24.34
CA ASP A 156 6.65 7.52 23.68
C ASP A 156 5.26 7.19 23.12
N GLY A 157 4.34 8.16 23.20
CA GLY A 157 3.01 8.03 22.62
C GLY A 157 3.04 8.18 21.10
N ALA A 158 2.32 7.31 20.41
CA ALA A 158 2.15 7.36 18.97
C ALA A 158 0.68 7.14 18.58
N ILE A 159 0.21 7.88 17.59
CA ILE A 159 -1.12 7.72 17.00
C ILE A 159 -0.96 7.33 15.53
N VAL A 160 -1.77 6.38 15.08
CA VAL A 160 -1.91 6.04 13.66
C VAL A 160 -3.35 6.25 13.24
N ILE A 161 -3.57 7.13 12.27
CA ILE A 161 -4.88 7.43 11.69
C ILE A 161 -5.11 6.50 10.49
N GLY A 162 -6.11 5.63 10.61
CA GLY A 162 -6.52 4.67 9.57
C GLY A 162 -6.19 3.23 9.91
N ASP A 163 -7.21 2.37 9.89
CA ASP A 163 -7.17 0.95 10.23
C ASP A 163 -6.90 0.03 9.04
N GLY A 164 -6.56 0.60 7.87
CA GLY A 164 -6.18 -0.13 6.67
C GLY A 164 -4.82 -0.81 6.78
N MET A 165 -4.39 -1.52 5.72
CA MET A 165 -3.15 -2.29 5.73
C MET A 165 -1.92 -1.42 6.06
N VAL A 166 -1.81 -0.23 5.49
CA VAL A 166 -0.71 0.72 5.77
C VAL A 166 -0.71 1.13 7.25
N GLY A 167 -1.88 1.48 7.80
CA GLY A 167 -2.02 1.86 9.21
C GLY A 167 -1.68 0.71 10.15
N GLN A 168 -2.15 -0.50 9.87
CA GLN A 168 -1.82 -1.70 10.65
C GLN A 168 -0.31 -1.94 10.70
N TRP A 169 0.40 -1.84 9.58
CA TRP A 169 1.85 -2.03 9.54
C TRP A 169 2.61 -0.87 10.20
N ALA A 170 2.16 0.38 10.03
CA ALA A 170 2.75 1.52 10.72
C ALA A 170 2.62 1.38 12.24
N ALA A 171 1.42 1.03 12.72
CA ALA A 171 1.14 0.83 14.14
C ALA A 171 1.95 -0.32 14.75
N GLN A 172 2.03 -1.46 14.06
CA GLN A 172 2.84 -2.60 14.49
C GLN A 172 4.34 -2.25 14.54
N THR A 173 4.83 -1.51 13.55
CA THR A 173 6.23 -1.06 13.50
C THR A 173 6.55 -0.12 14.65
N LEU A 174 5.68 0.84 14.97
CA LEU A 174 5.84 1.73 16.12
C LEU A 174 5.81 0.96 17.45
N ALA A 175 4.88 0.02 17.61
CA ALA A 175 4.81 -0.82 18.79
C ALA A 175 6.05 -1.73 18.93
N TRP A 176 6.57 -2.27 17.83
CA TRP A 176 7.83 -3.03 17.82
C TRP A 176 9.03 -2.18 18.26
N ARG A 177 9.03 -0.90 17.96
CA ARG A 177 10.04 0.06 18.41
C ARG A 177 9.85 0.52 19.87
N GLY A 178 8.83 0.00 20.58
CA GLY A 178 8.57 0.29 21.98
C GLY A 178 7.65 1.47 22.27
N ALA A 179 6.97 2.02 21.24
CA ALA A 179 5.97 3.05 21.45
C ALA A 179 4.71 2.51 22.15
N ASN A 180 4.05 3.39 22.89
CA ASN A 180 2.66 3.20 23.29
C ASN A 180 1.77 3.70 22.15
N VAL A 181 1.08 2.79 21.44
CA VAL A 181 0.44 3.09 20.17
C VAL A 181 -1.08 3.04 20.27
N VAL A 182 -1.73 4.08 19.79
CA VAL A 182 -3.17 4.11 19.51
C VAL A 182 -3.40 4.03 18.01
N LEU A 183 -4.03 2.97 17.52
CA LEU A 183 -4.54 2.87 16.16
C LEU A 183 -5.99 3.37 16.13
N THR A 184 -6.27 4.36 15.30
CA THR A 184 -7.63 4.88 15.13
C THR A 184 -8.23 4.45 13.79
N GLY A 185 -9.53 4.20 13.76
CA GLY A 185 -10.23 3.76 12.55
C GLY A 185 -11.73 3.66 12.74
N ARG A 186 -12.42 3.04 11.78
CA ARG A 186 -13.88 2.91 11.76
C ARG A 186 -14.38 1.48 11.60
N HIS A 187 -13.47 0.51 11.46
CA HIS A 187 -13.82 -0.88 11.21
C HIS A 187 -13.39 -1.77 12.39
N ALA A 188 -14.35 -2.18 13.20
CA ALA A 188 -14.11 -2.94 14.42
C ALA A 188 -13.30 -4.23 14.18
N ASP A 189 -13.58 -4.95 13.09
CA ASP A 189 -12.88 -6.17 12.69
C ASP A 189 -11.40 -5.95 12.36
N ARG A 190 -11.04 -4.75 11.87
CA ARG A 190 -9.66 -4.37 11.60
C ARG A 190 -8.96 -3.87 12.86
N LEU A 191 -9.62 -3.05 13.66
CA LEU A 191 -9.09 -2.54 14.92
C LEU A 191 -8.74 -3.67 15.89
N GLN A 192 -9.57 -4.71 15.99
CA GLN A 192 -9.32 -5.89 16.81
C GLN A 192 -8.02 -6.63 16.48
N LYS A 193 -7.53 -6.55 15.23
CA LYS A 193 -6.27 -7.19 14.83
C LYS A 193 -5.05 -6.53 15.45
N PHE A 194 -5.16 -5.29 15.89
CA PHE A 194 -4.05 -4.54 16.49
C PHE A 194 -3.93 -4.70 17.99
N THR A 195 -5.00 -5.02 18.72
CA THR A 195 -5.08 -4.96 20.19
C THR A 195 -4.32 -6.07 20.95
N GLN A 196 -3.49 -6.86 20.29
CA GLN A 196 -2.69 -7.89 20.92
C GLN A 196 -1.41 -7.30 21.52
N GLY A 197 -1.39 -7.04 22.84
CA GLY A 197 -0.22 -6.56 23.59
C GLY A 197 -0.50 -5.30 24.42
N SER A 198 0.27 -5.13 25.50
CA SER A 198 0.04 -4.12 26.55
C SER A 198 0.27 -2.65 26.12
N LEU A 199 0.96 -2.42 25.00
CA LEU A 199 1.25 -1.08 24.47
C LEU A 199 0.45 -0.79 23.19
N ARG A 200 -0.66 -1.50 22.97
CA ARG A 200 -1.47 -1.42 21.76
C ARG A 200 -2.93 -1.14 22.12
N HIS A 201 -3.40 0.00 21.68
CA HIS A 201 -4.78 0.43 21.87
C HIS A 201 -5.43 0.66 20.52
N ALA A 202 -6.71 0.36 20.41
CA ALA A 202 -7.50 0.62 19.22
C ALA A 202 -8.71 1.46 19.59
N VAL A 203 -8.96 2.53 18.84
CA VAL A 203 -10.04 3.48 19.10
C VAL A 203 -10.89 3.66 17.84
N ASP A 204 -12.20 3.46 18.00
CA ASP A 204 -13.18 3.71 16.94
C ASP A 204 -13.50 5.21 16.87
N THR A 205 -13.13 5.84 15.75
CA THR A 205 -13.40 7.27 15.51
C THR A 205 -14.87 7.59 15.25
N GLY A 206 -15.72 6.58 15.10
CA GLY A 206 -17.19 6.74 15.08
C GLY A 206 -17.79 6.96 16.48
N ALA A 207 -17.05 6.66 17.55
CA ALA A 207 -17.49 6.96 18.91
C ALA A 207 -17.38 8.46 19.21
N GLY A 208 -18.38 9.03 19.86
CA GLY A 208 -18.43 10.47 20.13
C GLY A 208 -17.34 10.99 21.08
N ASP A 209 -16.70 10.10 21.85
CA ASP A 209 -15.66 10.38 22.85
C ASP A 209 -14.25 9.89 22.43
N TRP A 210 -14.05 9.56 21.16
CA TRP A 210 -12.82 8.94 20.67
C TRP A 210 -11.55 9.73 21.02
N LEU A 211 -11.60 11.08 21.00
CA LEU A 211 -10.45 11.92 21.38
C LEU A 211 -10.12 11.78 22.88
N ALA A 212 -11.13 11.68 23.75
CA ALA A 212 -10.92 11.43 25.17
C ALA A 212 -10.28 10.07 25.41
N GLN A 213 -10.71 9.03 24.70
CA GLN A 213 -10.09 7.70 24.76
C GLN A 213 -8.63 7.71 24.31
N VAL A 214 -8.29 8.46 23.25
CA VAL A 214 -6.90 8.66 22.80
C VAL A 214 -6.09 9.36 23.90
N GLN A 215 -6.62 10.44 24.48
CA GLN A 215 -5.94 11.21 25.52
C GLN A 215 -5.70 10.39 26.80
N GLU A 216 -6.66 9.57 27.20
CA GLU A 216 -6.51 8.65 28.34
C GLU A 216 -5.42 7.61 28.06
N SER A 217 -5.42 7.02 26.87
CA SER A 217 -4.41 6.01 26.48
C SER A 217 -2.99 6.58 26.36
N LEU A 218 -2.86 7.89 26.05
CA LEU A 218 -1.59 8.58 25.82
C LEU A 218 -1.42 9.80 26.74
N ALA A 219 -1.65 9.62 28.05
CA ALA A 219 -1.62 10.69 29.05
C ALA A 219 -0.31 11.51 29.06
N ASN A 220 0.81 10.95 28.61
CA ASN A 220 2.11 11.64 28.51
C ASN A 220 2.27 12.43 27.20
N GLY A 221 1.22 12.54 26.37
CA GLY A 221 1.23 13.23 25.10
C GLY A 221 1.78 12.38 23.95
N VAL A 222 1.61 12.91 22.74
CA VAL A 222 1.89 12.22 21.46
C VAL A 222 3.20 12.74 20.86
N GLN A 223 4.15 11.85 20.62
CA GLN A 223 5.41 12.16 19.96
C GLN A 223 5.31 12.00 18.43
N ILE A 224 4.51 11.04 17.96
CA ILE A 224 4.34 10.76 16.52
C ILE A 224 2.86 10.60 16.20
N THR A 225 2.41 11.30 15.16
CA THR A 225 1.15 11.03 14.48
C THR A 225 1.43 10.55 13.06
N VAL A 226 0.94 9.37 12.69
CA VAL A 226 1.01 8.83 11.33
C VAL A 226 -0.38 8.92 10.70
N ASP A 227 -0.51 9.69 9.62
CA ASP A 227 -1.74 9.75 8.84
C ASP A 227 -1.64 8.84 7.60
N THR A 228 -2.56 7.89 7.48
CA THR A 228 -2.65 6.98 6.33
C THR A 228 -3.94 7.16 5.53
N VAL A 229 -4.71 8.19 5.84
CA VAL A 229 -6.03 8.46 5.24
C VAL A 229 -6.03 9.71 4.35
N GLY A 230 -5.20 10.70 4.70
CA GLY A 230 -5.20 12.03 4.05
C GLY A 230 -6.25 12.96 4.67
N SER A 231 -6.46 12.89 5.99
CA SER A 231 -7.46 13.71 6.68
C SER A 231 -6.83 14.86 7.45
N ILE A 232 -6.84 16.07 6.86
CA ILE A 232 -6.41 17.29 7.53
C ILE A 232 -7.20 17.50 8.83
N GLN A 233 -8.52 17.30 8.79
CA GLN A 233 -9.39 17.46 9.96
C GLN A 233 -8.98 16.54 11.12
N ALA A 234 -8.65 15.28 10.85
CA ALA A 234 -8.21 14.35 11.90
C ALA A 234 -6.84 14.78 12.48
N ILE A 235 -5.93 15.26 11.63
CA ILE A 235 -4.64 15.80 12.09
C ILE A 235 -4.87 17.00 13.00
N GLU A 236 -5.68 17.98 12.58
CA GLU A 236 -5.98 19.20 13.35
C GLU A 236 -6.57 18.87 14.73
N GLN A 237 -7.47 17.88 14.82
CA GLN A 237 -8.05 17.44 16.09
C GLN A 237 -7.01 16.84 17.04
N LEU A 238 -5.94 16.23 16.51
CA LEU A 238 -4.89 15.59 17.31
C LEU A 238 -3.73 16.56 17.67
N LEU A 239 -3.58 17.71 16.99
CA LEU A 239 -2.51 18.67 17.28
C LEU A 239 -2.42 19.06 18.76
N PRO A 240 -3.53 19.32 19.50
CA PRO A 240 -3.47 19.68 20.93
C PRO A 240 -2.88 18.57 21.81
N LEU A 241 -2.89 17.31 21.36
CA LEU A 241 -2.34 16.17 22.10
C LEU A 241 -0.84 15.97 21.81
N MET A 242 -0.31 16.63 20.78
CA MET A 242 1.09 16.45 20.38
C MET A 242 2.04 17.17 21.35
N ARG A 243 3.14 16.50 21.63
CA ARG A 243 4.25 17.08 22.39
C ARG A 243 4.98 18.12 21.56
N ARG A 244 5.65 19.05 22.23
CA ARG A 244 6.58 19.96 21.56
C ARG A 244 7.65 19.15 20.82
N TYR A 245 7.91 19.50 19.56
CA TYR A 245 8.79 18.78 18.64
C TYR A 245 8.29 17.36 18.28
N GLY A 246 7.00 17.11 18.40
CA GLY A 246 6.38 15.92 17.85
C GLY A 246 6.41 15.91 16.33
N HIS A 247 6.25 14.71 15.74
CA HIS A 247 6.35 14.50 14.30
C HIS A 247 5.02 14.09 13.71
N ILE A 248 4.69 14.64 12.55
CA ILE A 248 3.60 14.17 11.71
C ILE A 248 4.22 13.47 10.50
N VAL A 249 3.85 12.21 10.27
CA VAL A 249 4.25 11.41 9.11
C VAL A 249 3.00 11.18 8.28
N SER A 250 2.98 11.65 7.05
CA SER A 250 1.83 11.46 6.15
C SER A 250 2.14 10.45 5.06
N ALA A 251 1.24 9.48 4.87
CA ALA A 251 1.15 8.57 3.75
C ALA A 251 -0.24 8.63 3.10
N GLY A 252 -1.12 9.51 3.58
CA GLY A 252 -2.44 9.75 3.00
C GLY A 252 -2.35 10.54 1.70
N PHE A 253 -3.37 10.38 0.85
CA PHE A 253 -3.54 11.17 -0.35
C PHE A 253 -4.43 12.37 -0.05
N PHE A 254 -3.90 13.56 -0.28
CA PHE A 254 -4.62 14.83 -0.16
C PHE A 254 -4.94 15.32 -1.57
N GLY A 255 -6.06 14.85 -2.12
CA GLY A 255 -6.55 15.19 -3.46
C GLY A 255 -7.40 16.43 -3.49
#